data_c7fe0cae4762ab5101e681f0e4490ef5
#
_entry.id   c7fe0cae4762ab5101e681f0e4490ef5
#
_cell.length_a   1.000
_cell.length_b   1.000
_cell.length_c   1.000
_cell.angle_alpha   90.00
_cell.angle_beta   90.00
_cell.angle_gamma   90.00
#
_symmetry.space_group_name_H-M   'P 1'
#
loop_
_entity.id
_entity.type
_entity.pdbx_description
1 polymer ?
#
loop_
_entity_poly.entity_id
_entity_poly.type
_entity_poly.pdbx_seq_one_letter_code
_entity_poly.pdbx_strand_id
1 'polypeptide(L)'
;KPFSSVVLHSVVNRLMANKKELKDYYYSPESAYEQSGGQLIHQEDKEFMDSVTAIIKENLAQDTLRPELIADKLGMNTRALYRRFKKISPLTPSDFIKDYRMMHAARLLVTTNLSVQEIIYQVGISNKSYFYREFSAKYGVTPGEYRRMQ
;
A
#
# COMPACT_ATOMS: atom_id res chain seq x y z
N LYS A 1 5.75 -28.50 -8.72
CA LYS A 1 5.02 -27.62 -7.80
C LYS A 1 3.88 -28.39 -7.18
N PRO A 2 3.63 -28.21 -5.88
CA PRO A 2 2.45 -28.78 -5.26
C PRO A 2 1.17 -28.23 -5.86
N PHE A 3 1.24 -27.06 -6.48
CA PHE A 3 0.11 -26.46 -7.19
C PHE A 3 0.36 -26.57 -8.69
N SER A 4 -0.71 -26.79 -9.44
CA SER A 4 -0.65 -26.58 -10.88
C SER A 4 -0.49 -25.08 -11.14
N SER A 5 0.04 -24.72 -12.30
CA SER A 5 0.17 -23.31 -12.66
C SER A 5 -1.16 -22.59 -12.63
N VAL A 6 -2.24 -23.28 -13.01
CA VAL A 6 -3.58 -22.71 -13.00
C VAL A 6 -4.05 -22.41 -11.59
N VAL A 7 -3.82 -23.33 -10.64
CA VAL A 7 -4.24 -23.13 -9.26
C VAL A 7 -3.45 -21.98 -8.63
N LEU A 8 -2.13 -21.96 -8.85
CA LEU A 8 -1.30 -20.88 -8.32
C LEU A 8 -1.73 -19.51 -8.87
N HIS A 9 -1.95 -19.46 -10.18
CA HIS A 9 -2.37 -18.25 -10.85
C HIS A 9 -3.72 -17.76 -10.30
N SER A 10 -4.67 -18.68 -10.11
CA SER A 10 -5.98 -18.36 -9.56
C SER A 10 -5.89 -17.79 -8.14
N VAL A 11 -5.05 -18.39 -7.29
CA VAL A 11 -4.84 -17.90 -5.92
C VAL A 11 -4.23 -16.49 -5.96
N VAL A 12 -3.22 -16.29 -6.78
CA VAL A 12 -2.57 -14.98 -6.90
C VAL A 12 -3.54 -13.94 -7.44
N ASN A 13 -4.32 -14.28 -8.45
CA ASN A 13 -5.31 -13.35 -9.01
C ASN A 13 -6.35 -12.94 -7.97
N ARG A 14 -6.80 -13.88 -7.17
CA ARG A 14 -7.77 -13.57 -6.10
C ARG A 14 -7.15 -12.66 -5.04
N LEU A 15 -5.91 -12.92 -4.64
CA LEU A 15 -5.20 -12.07 -3.70
C LEU A 15 -4.97 -10.68 -4.28
N MET A 16 -4.61 -10.61 -5.56
CA MET A 16 -4.42 -9.34 -6.24
C MET A 16 -5.72 -8.56 -6.37
N ALA A 17 -6.82 -9.23 -6.69
CA ALA A 17 -8.13 -8.59 -6.77
C ALA A 17 -8.54 -8.02 -5.42
N ASN A 18 -8.37 -8.78 -4.35
CA ASN A 18 -8.67 -8.31 -3.00
C ASN A 18 -7.80 -7.13 -2.62
N LYS A 19 -6.51 -7.17 -2.98
CA LYS A 19 -5.59 -6.07 -2.69
C LYS A 19 -5.88 -4.85 -3.55
N LYS A 20 -6.28 -5.06 -4.79
CA LYS A 20 -6.68 -3.98 -5.67
C LYS A 20 -7.94 -3.30 -5.12
N GLU A 21 -8.93 -4.06 -4.72
CA GLU A 21 -10.13 -3.52 -4.07
C GLU A 21 -9.75 -2.74 -2.82
N LEU A 22 -8.82 -3.28 -2.03
CA LEU A 22 -8.35 -2.62 -0.82
C LEU A 22 -7.66 -1.30 -1.14
N LYS A 23 -6.92 -1.23 -2.24
CA LYS A 23 -6.26 0.01 -2.67
C LYS A 23 -7.24 1.03 -3.19
N ASP A 24 -8.17 0.59 -4.04
CA ASP A 24 -9.23 1.45 -4.53
C ASP A 24 -10.05 1.97 -3.35
N TYR A 25 -10.21 1.11 -2.35
CA TYR A 25 -10.85 1.39 -1.10
C TYR A 25 -10.19 2.54 -0.32
N TYR A 26 -8.85 2.67 -0.41
CA TYR A 26 -8.13 3.73 0.28
C TYR A 26 -7.88 4.96 -0.57
N TYR A 27 -8.00 4.82 -1.89
CA TYR A 27 -7.57 5.87 -2.81
C TYR A 27 -8.67 6.37 -3.75
N SER A 28 -9.90 5.89 -3.59
CA SER A 28 -11.01 6.35 -4.40
C SER A 28 -12.16 6.87 -3.53
N PRO A 29 -12.95 7.81 -4.06
CA PRO A 29 -14.14 8.29 -3.35
C PRO A 29 -15.19 7.20 -3.14
N GLU A 30 -15.32 6.30 -4.10
CA GLU A 30 -16.28 5.20 -4.02
C GLU A 30 -15.96 4.26 -2.89
N SER A 31 -14.69 3.96 -2.69
CA SER A 31 -14.28 3.08 -1.60
C SER A 31 -14.53 3.71 -0.25
N ALA A 32 -14.38 5.01 -0.14
CA ALA A 32 -14.69 5.73 1.07
C ALA A 32 -16.18 5.61 1.42
N TYR A 33 -17.03 5.65 0.41
CA TYR A 33 -18.48 5.46 0.59
C TYR A 33 -18.80 4.05 1.06
N GLU A 34 -18.22 3.05 0.42
CA GLU A 34 -18.45 1.64 0.78
C GLU A 34 -17.93 1.33 2.18
N GLN A 35 -16.78 1.88 2.52
CA GLN A 35 -16.17 1.68 3.83
C GLN A 35 -17.06 2.16 4.96
N SER A 36 -17.81 3.21 4.73
CA SER A 36 -18.71 3.74 5.75
C SER A 36 -20.07 3.05 5.79
N GLY A 37 -20.18 1.90 5.11
CA GLY A 37 -21.43 1.11 5.12
C GLY A 37 -22.55 1.77 4.36
N GLY A 38 -22.22 2.50 3.32
CA GLY A 38 -23.20 3.22 2.51
C GLY A 38 -23.52 4.61 3.01
N GLN A 39 -22.85 5.05 4.08
CA GLN A 39 -22.97 6.42 4.56
C GLN A 39 -21.96 7.30 3.87
N LEU A 40 -22.32 8.54 3.61
CA LEU A 40 -21.38 9.50 3.01
C LEU A 40 -20.32 9.86 4.04
N ILE A 41 -19.07 9.77 3.62
CA ILE A 41 -17.95 10.24 4.42
C ILE A 41 -17.90 11.75 4.31
N HIS A 42 -17.59 12.41 5.41
CA HIS A 42 -17.38 13.83 5.40
C HIS A 42 -16.30 14.22 4.42
N GLN A 43 -16.50 15.32 3.72
CA GLN A 43 -15.51 15.89 2.81
C GLN A 43 -14.15 16.06 3.49
N GLU A 44 -14.16 16.42 4.76
CA GLU A 44 -12.94 16.58 5.55
C GLU A 44 -12.12 15.29 5.66
N ASP A 45 -12.78 14.16 5.81
CA ASP A 45 -12.10 12.85 5.90
C ASP A 45 -11.47 12.47 4.57
N LYS A 46 -12.16 12.76 3.48
CA LYS A 46 -11.62 12.53 2.15
C LYS A 46 -10.39 13.40 1.91
N GLU A 47 -10.49 14.67 2.23
CA GLU A 47 -9.37 15.61 2.10
C GLU A 47 -8.20 15.22 2.98
N PHE A 48 -8.47 14.72 4.17
CA PHE A 48 -7.44 14.21 5.07
C PHE A 48 -6.70 13.04 4.43
N MET A 49 -7.42 12.06 3.90
CA MET A 49 -6.81 10.89 3.27
C MET A 49 -6.04 11.27 2.00
N ASP A 50 -6.57 12.22 1.23
CA ASP A 50 -5.86 12.72 0.05
C ASP A 50 -4.54 13.38 0.45
N SER A 51 -4.55 14.14 1.54
CA SER A 51 -3.34 14.78 2.06
C SER A 51 -2.33 13.76 2.55
N VAL A 52 -2.78 12.73 3.26
CA VAL A 52 -1.92 11.63 3.71
C VAL A 52 -1.26 10.94 2.52
N THR A 53 -2.05 10.61 1.51
CA THR A 53 -1.55 9.92 0.31
C THR A 53 -0.54 10.79 -0.44
N ALA A 54 -0.79 12.09 -0.55
CA ALA A 54 0.13 13.01 -1.21
C ALA A 54 1.48 13.06 -0.47
N ILE A 55 1.45 13.11 0.85
CA ILE A 55 2.68 13.11 1.66
C ILE A 55 3.45 11.80 1.46
N ILE A 56 2.75 10.68 1.42
CA ILE A 56 3.38 9.38 1.18
C ILE A 56 4.06 9.35 -0.18
N LYS A 57 3.37 9.79 -1.23
CA LYS A 57 3.91 9.82 -2.58
C LYS A 57 5.17 10.68 -2.67
N GLU A 58 5.14 11.85 -2.06
CA GLU A 58 6.26 12.79 -2.12
C GLU A 58 7.50 12.27 -1.40
N ASN A 59 7.32 11.42 -0.39
CA ASN A 59 8.42 10.97 0.46
C ASN A 59 8.69 9.47 0.32
N LEU A 60 8.15 8.84 -0.70
CA LEU A 60 8.16 7.37 -0.81
C LEU A 60 9.56 6.79 -0.83
N ALA A 61 10.49 7.43 -1.52
CA ALA A 61 11.87 6.96 -1.63
C ALA A 61 12.71 7.24 -0.39
N GLN A 62 12.17 7.96 0.58
CA GLN A 62 12.91 8.35 1.79
C GLN A 62 12.65 7.35 2.91
N ASP A 63 13.70 6.99 3.62
CA ASP A 63 13.58 6.10 4.77
C ASP A 63 12.99 6.82 5.99
N THR A 64 12.89 8.15 5.93
CA THR A 64 12.27 8.96 6.98
C THR A 64 10.75 8.96 6.92
N LEU A 65 10.16 8.36 5.90
CA LEU A 65 8.71 8.29 5.79
C LEU A 65 8.14 7.37 6.88
N ARG A 66 7.48 7.97 7.84
CA ARG A 66 6.85 7.31 9.00
C ARG A 66 5.64 8.12 9.41
N PRO A 67 4.79 7.53 10.27
CA PRO A 67 3.62 8.26 10.76
C PRO A 67 3.96 9.62 11.37
N GLU A 68 5.10 9.74 12.06
CA GLU A 68 5.55 10.98 12.68
C GLU A 68 5.76 12.07 11.64
N LEU A 69 6.31 11.72 10.48
CA LEU A 69 6.51 12.68 9.40
C LEU A 69 5.17 13.16 8.84
N ILE A 70 4.22 12.23 8.66
CA ILE A 70 2.90 12.57 8.15
C ILE A 70 2.19 13.51 9.14
N ALA A 71 2.21 13.17 10.41
CA ALA A 71 1.59 13.99 11.45
C ALA A 71 2.20 15.38 11.47
N ASP A 72 3.51 15.47 11.41
CA ASP A 72 4.24 16.74 11.42
C ASP A 72 3.82 17.64 10.26
N LYS A 73 3.77 17.06 9.05
CA LYS A 73 3.37 17.82 7.87
C LYS A 73 1.91 18.24 7.89
N LEU A 74 1.07 17.53 8.62
CA LEU A 74 -0.34 17.87 8.78
C LEU A 74 -0.61 18.77 9.99
N GLY A 75 0.43 19.13 10.72
CA GLY A 75 0.30 20.00 11.89
C GLY A 75 -0.42 19.33 13.06
N MET A 76 -0.29 18.02 13.20
CA MET A 76 -0.91 17.27 14.28
C MET A 76 0.10 16.35 14.94
N ASN A 77 -0.21 15.86 16.15
CA ASN A 77 0.67 14.88 16.78
C ASN A 77 0.33 13.47 16.29
N THR A 78 1.26 12.54 16.53
CA THR A 78 1.13 11.17 16.07
C THR A 78 -0.10 10.47 16.64
N ARG A 79 -0.42 10.76 17.90
CA ARG A 79 -1.58 10.18 18.56
C ARG A 79 -2.88 10.58 17.87
N ALA A 80 -2.99 11.85 17.52
CA ALA A 80 -4.17 12.38 16.81
C ALA A 80 -4.27 11.74 15.42
N LEU A 81 -3.12 11.56 14.75
CA LEU A 81 -3.08 10.89 13.45
C LEU A 81 -3.63 9.47 13.55
N TYR A 82 -3.15 8.69 14.52
CA TYR A 82 -3.61 7.30 14.71
C TYR A 82 -5.10 7.25 15.03
N ARG A 83 -5.57 8.14 15.89
CA ARG A 83 -6.98 8.20 16.28
C ARG A 83 -7.88 8.52 15.09
N ARG A 84 -7.47 9.49 14.27
CA ARG A 84 -8.25 9.87 13.10
C ARG A 84 -8.24 8.78 12.03
N PHE A 85 -7.09 8.15 11.84
CA PHE A 85 -6.95 7.02 10.92
C PHE A 85 -7.86 5.87 11.29
N LYS A 86 -7.95 5.57 12.58
CA LYS A 86 -8.79 4.47 13.08
C LYS A 86 -10.27 4.65 12.71
N LYS A 87 -10.72 5.87 12.62
CA LYS A 87 -12.11 6.17 12.25
C LYS A 87 -12.38 5.99 10.77
N ILE A 88 -11.36 6.12 9.93
CA ILE A 88 -11.51 6.16 8.48
C ILE A 88 -11.08 4.84 7.84
N SER A 89 -10.09 4.18 8.41
CA SER A 89 -9.42 3.03 7.80
C SER A 89 -9.23 1.91 8.82
N PRO A 90 -9.30 0.64 8.40
CA PRO A 90 -8.95 -0.48 9.26
C PRO A 90 -7.45 -0.63 9.48
N LEU A 91 -6.62 0.08 8.71
CA LEU A 91 -5.17 0.02 8.84
C LEU A 91 -4.65 1.15 9.72
N THR A 92 -3.54 0.89 10.42
CA THR A 92 -2.80 1.96 11.09
C THR A 92 -2.04 2.77 10.04
N PRO A 93 -1.63 4.01 10.36
CA PRO A 93 -0.78 4.77 9.44
C PRO A 93 0.48 4.02 9.03
N SER A 94 1.10 3.30 9.95
CA SER A 94 2.31 2.52 9.68
C SER A 94 2.04 1.41 8.66
N ASP A 95 0.96 0.67 8.84
CA ASP A 95 0.57 -0.39 7.92
C ASP A 95 0.16 0.19 6.56
N PHE A 96 -0.46 1.34 6.56
CA PHE A 96 -0.86 2.03 5.33
C PHE A 96 0.38 2.41 4.50
N ILE A 97 1.41 2.94 5.13
CA ILE A 97 2.68 3.26 4.45
C ILE A 97 3.29 1.99 3.86
N LYS A 98 3.37 0.94 4.65
CA LYS A 98 3.92 -0.34 4.19
C LYS A 98 3.16 -0.89 3.00
N ASP A 99 1.85 -0.89 3.10
CA ASP A 99 0.98 -1.37 2.02
C ASP A 99 1.18 -0.55 0.75
N TYR A 100 1.29 0.75 0.90
CA TYR A 100 1.52 1.64 -0.24
C TYR A 100 2.86 1.35 -0.92
N ARG A 101 3.92 1.14 -0.13
CA ARG A 101 5.25 0.81 -0.68
C ARG A 101 5.22 -0.48 -1.47
N MET A 102 4.57 -1.52 -0.95
CA MET A 102 4.47 -2.81 -1.64
C MET A 102 3.64 -2.68 -2.91
N MET A 103 2.55 -1.93 -2.87
CA MET A 103 1.72 -1.67 -4.04
C MET A 103 2.52 -0.97 -5.14
N HIS A 104 3.27 0.04 -4.77
CA HIS A 104 4.07 0.79 -5.74
C HIS A 104 5.16 -0.09 -6.33
N ALA A 105 5.78 -0.93 -5.51
CA ALA A 105 6.76 -1.90 -5.98
C ALA A 105 6.14 -2.86 -7.01
N ALA A 106 4.95 -3.38 -6.71
CA ALA A 106 4.25 -4.27 -7.63
C ALA A 106 3.96 -3.59 -8.96
N ARG A 107 3.56 -2.33 -8.92
CA ARG A 107 3.33 -1.55 -10.13
C ARG A 107 4.61 -1.39 -10.95
N LEU A 108 5.72 -1.09 -10.30
CA LEU A 108 7.00 -0.95 -10.99
C LEU A 108 7.47 -2.27 -11.60
N LEU A 109 7.20 -3.39 -10.97
CA LEU A 109 7.54 -4.70 -11.51
C LEU A 109 6.85 -4.95 -12.85
N VAL A 110 5.63 -4.48 -13.01
CA VAL A 110 4.82 -4.69 -14.19
C VAL A 110 5.06 -3.63 -15.27
N THR A 111 5.29 -2.38 -14.86
CA THR A 111 5.32 -1.25 -15.79
C THR A 111 6.74 -0.83 -16.20
N THR A 112 7.78 -1.38 -15.56
CA THR A 112 9.16 -1.01 -15.85
C THR A 112 10.03 -2.26 -16.00
N ASN A 113 11.25 -2.03 -16.52
CA ASN A 113 12.29 -3.08 -16.59
C ASN A 113 13.31 -2.93 -15.47
N LEU A 114 13.01 -2.13 -14.46
CA LEU A 114 13.91 -1.97 -13.32
C LEU A 114 14.15 -3.30 -12.62
N SER A 115 15.36 -3.50 -12.14
CA SER A 115 15.67 -4.67 -11.33
C SER A 115 14.93 -4.60 -10.00
N VAL A 116 14.74 -5.76 -9.36
CA VAL A 116 14.14 -5.79 -8.02
C VAL A 116 14.92 -4.91 -7.07
N GLN A 117 16.24 -4.94 -7.15
CA GLN A 117 17.11 -4.10 -6.31
C GLN A 117 16.82 -2.61 -6.50
N GLU A 118 16.67 -2.18 -7.73
CA GLU A 118 16.35 -0.79 -8.04
C GLU A 118 14.97 -0.40 -7.53
N ILE A 119 14.01 -1.33 -7.65
CA ILE A 119 12.65 -1.10 -7.15
C ILE A 119 12.66 -0.96 -5.63
N ILE A 120 13.37 -1.82 -4.92
CA ILE A 120 13.50 -1.75 -3.47
C ILE A 120 14.02 -0.37 -3.06
N TYR A 121 15.03 0.11 -3.75
CA TYR A 121 15.58 1.44 -3.49
C TYR A 121 14.53 2.54 -3.74
N GLN A 122 13.81 2.45 -4.85
CA GLN A 122 12.84 3.49 -5.22
C GLN A 122 11.66 3.56 -4.28
N VAL A 123 11.26 2.45 -3.68
CA VAL A 123 10.16 2.47 -2.70
C VAL A 123 10.64 2.75 -1.27
N GLY A 124 11.92 3.11 -1.12
CA GLY A 124 12.44 3.60 0.14
C GLY A 124 12.70 2.53 1.20
N ILE A 125 12.93 1.31 0.78
CA ILE A 125 13.23 0.21 1.70
C ILE A 125 14.73 -0.09 1.64
N SER A 126 15.36 -0.15 2.79
CA SER A 126 16.81 -0.41 2.88
C SER A 126 17.13 -1.89 3.08
N ASN A 127 16.21 -2.65 3.65
CA ASN A 127 16.43 -4.05 3.98
C ASN A 127 15.79 -4.94 2.93
N LYS A 128 16.61 -5.61 2.14
CA LYS A 128 16.18 -6.50 1.07
C LYS A 128 15.36 -7.68 1.59
N SER A 129 15.80 -8.30 2.68
CA SER A 129 15.08 -9.43 3.28
C SER A 129 13.70 -9.04 3.76
N TYR A 130 13.59 -7.86 4.37
CA TYR A 130 12.31 -7.30 4.77
C TYR A 130 11.39 -7.12 3.57
N PHE A 131 11.90 -6.56 2.50
CA PHE A 131 11.11 -6.34 1.29
C PHE A 131 10.55 -7.66 0.75
N TYR A 132 11.42 -8.66 0.58
CA TYR A 132 11.00 -9.95 0.04
C TYR A 132 9.94 -10.61 0.92
N ARG A 133 10.12 -10.55 2.23
CA ARG A 133 9.19 -11.13 3.19
C ARG A 133 7.83 -10.45 3.11
N GLU A 134 7.81 -9.11 3.15
CA GLU A 134 6.56 -8.36 3.13
C GLU A 134 5.87 -8.42 1.79
N PHE A 135 6.63 -8.41 0.70
CA PHE A 135 6.05 -8.56 -0.63
C PHE A 135 5.37 -9.93 -0.78
N SER A 136 6.06 -10.98 -0.38
CA SER A 136 5.52 -12.35 -0.48
C SER A 136 4.31 -12.53 0.43
N ALA A 137 4.31 -11.91 1.60
CA ALA A 137 3.18 -11.95 2.51
C ALA A 137 1.94 -11.31 1.89
N LYS A 138 2.14 -10.21 1.16
CA LYS A 138 1.04 -9.48 0.54
C LYS A 138 0.54 -10.14 -0.74
N TYR A 139 1.42 -10.61 -1.60
CA TYR A 139 1.06 -11.10 -2.94
C TYR A 139 1.14 -12.61 -3.10
N GLY A 140 1.68 -13.32 -2.12
CA GLY A 140 1.76 -14.79 -2.17
C GLY A 140 2.86 -15.35 -3.05
N VAL A 141 3.64 -14.50 -3.70
CA VAL A 141 4.74 -14.91 -4.59
C VAL A 141 5.90 -13.94 -4.41
N THR A 142 7.07 -14.33 -4.92
CA THR A 142 8.24 -13.45 -4.90
C THR A 142 8.08 -12.33 -5.94
N PRO A 143 8.81 -11.24 -5.79
CA PRO A 143 8.79 -10.17 -6.80
C PRO A 143 9.11 -10.65 -8.21
N GLY A 144 10.09 -11.53 -8.35
CA GLY A 144 10.44 -12.10 -9.66
C GLY A 144 9.32 -12.92 -10.25
N GLU A 145 8.68 -13.74 -9.43
CA GLU A 145 7.52 -14.53 -9.87
C GLU A 145 6.36 -13.63 -10.25
N TYR A 146 6.13 -12.60 -9.47
CA TYR A 146 5.07 -11.63 -9.75
C TYR A 146 5.26 -11.01 -11.14
N ARG A 147 6.50 -10.59 -11.45
CA ARG A 147 6.81 -10.00 -12.75
C ARG A 147 6.55 -10.98 -13.90
N ARG A 148 6.94 -12.24 -13.71
CA ARG A 148 6.77 -13.25 -14.75
C ARG A 148 5.32 -13.63 -15.00
N MET A 149 4.45 -13.38 -14.03
CA MET A 149 3.03 -13.75 -14.11
C MET A 149 2.18 -12.67 -14.79
N GLN A 150 2.75 -11.51 -15.10
CA GLN A 150 2.01 -10.40 -15.71
C GLN A 150 2.07 -10.40 -17.24
#